data_2d586559ec0a3126938a6e72ee59c729
#
_entry.id   2d586559ec0a3126938a6e72ee59c729
#
_cell.length_a   1.000
_cell.length_b   1.000
_cell.length_c   1.000
_cell.angle_alpha   90.00
_cell.angle_beta   90.00
_cell.angle_gamma   90.00
#
_symmetry.space_group_name_H-M   'P 1'
#
loop_
_entity.id
_entity.type
_entity.pdbx_description
1 polymer ?
#
loop_
_entity_poly.entity_id
_entity_poly.type
_entity_poly.pdbx_seq_one_letter_code
_entity_poly.pdbx_strand_id
1 'polypeptide(L)'
;MRSTFYLFCFILILLGFSSCKNERTDENRYFRLNMDVGVTSLDPAFARNQMNVWCVNQLFNGLTQLDSQLKVKPSIAKSWDVSADAKLYTFHLRNDVYFHDHPKFINGKGRKVIANDFVYSFNRIISPKTASSGAWIFNDKVADSTAFFALNDSTFCIKLSKPFPAFISLLSIQYCSVVPREICEYYGKDFRNNPVGTGPFKFAYWKESEVMCFLKNENYFEVENAKRLPLIDAVKITFINDKQTAFLEFLKGNLDFFSGIDGSYRNDVLTKNGELKEKHKAKFNLVKSPYLNTEYLGMLVDSNLSIVKNSPLKDRRIRQAINYAIDRKKMIKYLQNSIGIPGHAGFLPKGMPAYDDAIIKGYSYNPEKAKALLRAAGYPEGKGMPEITLNTTSTYRDLIEFIQSELNNIGIKAKVEVHQGSSLRELIAKN
;
A
#
# COMPACT_ATOMS: atom_id res chain seq x y z
N MET A 1 -34.55 47.55 46.79
CA MET A 1 -34.82 46.15 46.41
C MET A 1 -34.82 45.91 44.91
N ARG A 2 -35.30 46.76 44.03
CA ARG A 2 -35.26 46.52 42.55
C ARG A 2 -33.81 46.65 41.97
N SER A 3 -33.00 47.56 42.46
CA SER A 3 -31.62 47.77 41.97
C SER A 3 -30.67 46.62 42.28
N THR A 4 -30.80 45.99 43.44
CA THR A 4 -29.98 44.81 43.86
C THR A 4 -30.33 43.54 43.08
N PHE A 5 -31.56 43.39 42.63
CA PHE A 5 -32.02 42.26 41.83
C PHE A 5 -31.40 42.29 40.40
N TYR A 6 -31.35 43.48 39.75
CA TYR A 6 -30.71 43.62 38.44
C TYR A 6 -29.21 43.42 38.48
N LEU A 7 -28.51 43.82 39.54
CA LEU A 7 -27.09 43.59 39.72
C LEU A 7 -26.78 42.10 39.89
N PHE A 8 -27.66 41.36 40.58
CA PHE A 8 -27.51 39.92 40.78
C PHE A 8 -27.76 39.12 39.48
N CYS A 9 -28.73 39.53 38.66
CA CYS A 9 -28.99 38.96 37.33
C CYS A 9 -27.84 39.26 36.35
N PHE A 10 -27.22 40.43 36.41
CA PHE A 10 -26.11 40.80 35.56
C PHE A 10 -24.82 40.01 35.88
N ILE A 11 -24.57 39.72 37.18
CA ILE A 11 -23.46 38.87 37.64
C ILE A 11 -23.66 37.40 37.22
N LEU A 12 -24.91 36.90 37.25
CA LEU A 12 -25.24 35.54 36.78
C LEU A 12 -25.06 35.37 35.27
N ILE A 13 -25.28 36.39 34.48
CA ILE A 13 -25.08 36.37 33.02
C ILE A 13 -23.55 36.40 32.69
N LEU A 14 -22.73 37.10 33.47
CA LEU A 14 -21.28 37.16 33.29
C LEU A 14 -20.58 35.83 33.63
N LEU A 15 -21.15 35.03 34.53
CA LEU A 15 -20.63 33.71 34.89
C LEU A 15 -20.98 32.63 33.83
N GLY A 16 -21.94 32.86 32.93
CA GLY A 16 -22.34 31.93 31.86
C GLY A 16 -21.41 31.89 30.65
N PHE A 17 -20.47 32.83 30.52
CA PHE A 17 -19.52 32.88 29.42
C PHE A 17 -18.13 32.29 29.77
N SER A 18 -18.01 31.46 30.82
CA SER A 18 -16.89 30.54 30.91
C SER A 18 -17.07 29.50 29.80
N SER A 19 -16.81 29.92 28.56
CA SER A 19 -16.60 29.03 27.44
C SER A 19 -15.56 28.03 27.86
N CYS A 20 -15.97 26.78 28.06
CA CYS A 20 -15.04 25.66 28.10
C CYS A 20 -14.22 25.73 26.81
N LYS A 21 -13.08 26.39 26.83
CA LYS A 21 -11.98 26.00 25.97
C LYS A 21 -11.75 24.54 26.35
N ASN A 22 -12.18 23.66 25.48
CA ASN A 22 -11.67 22.29 25.43
C ASN A 22 -10.17 22.43 25.13
N GLU A 23 -9.37 22.75 26.14
CA GLU A 23 -7.97 22.40 26.12
C GLU A 23 -7.98 20.89 25.96
N ARG A 24 -7.63 20.41 24.77
CA ARG A 24 -7.26 19.02 24.57
C ARG A 24 -6.14 18.78 25.58
N THR A 25 -6.50 18.22 26.72
CA THR A 25 -5.52 17.72 27.65
C THR A 25 -4.67 16.71 26.88
N ASP A 26 -3.38 16.88 26.94
CA ASP A 26 -2.31 16.14 26.21
C ASP A 26 -2.24 14.64 26.59
N GLU A 27 -3.27 14.13 27.26
CA GLU A 27 -3.28 12.82 27.91
C GLU A 27 -3.54 11.65 26.95
N ASN A 28 -4.10 11.89 25.74
CA ASN A 28 -4.35 10.81 24.78
C ASN A 28 -3.88 11.21 23.39
N ARG A 29 -2.70 10.74 23.01
CA ARG A 29 -2.13 10.98 21.67
C ARG A 29 -2.63 9.92 20.70
N TYR A 30 -3.81 10.15 20.14
CA TYR A 30 -4.40 9.31 19.09
C TYR A 30 -3.93 9.76 17.71
N PHE A 31 -3.65 8.79 16.83
CA PHE A 31 -3.49 9.04 15.41
C PHE A 31 -4.73 8.55 14.67
N ARG A 32 -5.44 9.46 14.01
CA ARG A 32 -6.73 9.20 13.36
C ARG A 32 -6.58 9.29 11.85
N LEU A 33 -6.95 8.22 11.15
CA LEU A 33 -6.91 8.18 9.69
C LEU A 33 -8.18 7.52 9.15
N ASN A 34 -8.45 7.75 7.86
CA ASN A 34 -9.52 7.09 7.13
C ASN A 34 -8.94 6.14 6.07
N MET A 35 -9.58 4.99 5.89
CA MET A 35 -9.37 4.08 4.77
C MET A 35 -10.66 3.99 3.95
N ASP A 36 -10.62 4.38 2.68
CA ASP A 36 -11.76 4.38 1.76
C ASP A 36 -12.16 2.98 1.29
N VAL A 37 -11.27 2.00 1.46
CA VAL A 37 -11.54 0.58 1.19
C VAL A 37 -11.42 -0.20 2.48
N GLY A 38 -12.39 -1.05 2.76
CA GLY A 38 -12.42 -1.85 3.98
C GLY A 38 -11.27 -2.85 4.08
N VAL A 39 -10.85 -3.11 5.31
CA VAL A 39 -9.93 -4.20 5.66
C VAL A 39 -10.71 -5.53 5.63
N THR A 40 -10.13 -6.57 5.08
CA THR A 40 -10.77 -7.89 4.96
C THR A 40 -10.16 -8.93 5.89
N SER A 41 -8.92 -8.71 6.33
CA SER A 41 -8.21 -9.62 7.22
C SER A 41 -7.06 -8.91 7.92
N LEU A 42 -6.89 -9.17 9.21
CA LEU A 42 -5.71 -8.81 10.00
C LEU A 42 -4.74 -10.00 10.17
N ASP A 43 -5.03 -11.14 9.56
CA ASP A 43 -4.12 -12.28 9.51
C ASP A 43 -3.02 -12.02 8.47
N PRO A 44 -1.72 -12.04 8.85
CA PRO A 44 -0.62 -11.81 7.93
C PRO A 44 -0.64 -12.71 6.70
N ALA A 45 -1.05 -13.98 6.84
CA ALA A 45 -1.11 -14.93 5.73
C ALA A 45 -2.04 -14.49 4.59
N PHE A 46 -2.93 -13.54 4.82
CA PHE A 46 -3.91 -13.01 3.86
C PHE A 46 -3.79 -11.51 3.62
N ALA A 47 -2.72 -10.87 4.06
CA ALA A 47 -2.48 -9.43 3.90
C ALA A 47 -2.07 -9.06 2.47
N ARG A 48 -3.00 -9.23 1.51
CA ARG A 48 -2.77 -9.14 0.07
C ARG A 48 -2.96 -7.73 -0.51
N ASN A 49 -3.84 -6.93 0.07
CA ASN A 49 -4.11 -5.55 -0.36
C ASN A 49 -3.47 -4.53 0.57
N GLN A 50 -3.29 -3.30 0.07
CA GLN A 50 -2.61 -2.23 0.80
C GLN A 50 -3.22 -1.93 2.17
N MET A 51 -4.54 -1.95 2.31
CA MET A 51 -5.22 -1.63 3.58
C MET A 51 -4.94 -2.71 4.63
N ASN A 52 -5.00 -3.99 4.24
CA ASN A 52 -4.62 -5.09 5.12
C ASN A 52 -3.14 -4.98 5.51
N VAL A 53 -2.24 -4.67 4.54
CA VAL A 53 -0.79 -4.53 4.79
C VAL A 53 -0.52 -3.42 5.81
N TRP A 54 -1.16 -2.26 5.69
CA TRP A 54 -0.98 -1.16 6.63
C TRP A 54 -1.38 -1.55 8.06
N CYS A 55 -2.51 -2.24 8.22
CA CYS A 55 -2.97 -2.70 9.52
C CYS A 55 -2.07 -3.81 10.10
N VAL A 56 -1.71 -4.79 9.28
CA VAL A 56 -0.86 -5.92 9.70
C VAL A 56 0.51 -5.43 10.15
N ASN A 57 1.12 -4.47 9.45
CA ASN A 57 2.41 -3.90 9.82
C ASN A 57 2.39 -3.13 11.16
N GLN A 58 1.22 -2.73 11.67
CA GLN A 58 1.11 -2.16 13.02
C GLN A 58 1.05 -3.22 14.11
N LEU A 59 0.60 -4.42 13.77
CA LEU A 59 0.31 -5.49 14.72
C LEU A 59 1.39 -6.57 14.79
N PHE A 60 2.19 -6.71 13.74
CA PHE A 60 3.13 -7.83 13.59
C PHE A 60 4.52 -7.37 13.16
N ASN A 61 5.52 -8.22 13.41
CA ASN A 61 6.87 -8.09 12.89
C ASN A 61 7.34 -9.40 12.26
N GLY A 62 8.27 -9.30 11.33
CA GLY A 62 9.00 -10.43 10.73
C GLY A 62 10.44 -10.56 11.26
N LEU A 63 11.24 -11.41 10.62
CA LEU A 63 12.68 -11.53 10.89
C LEU A 63 13.41 -10.24 10.56
N THR A 64 13.06 -9.64 9.43
CA THR A 64 13.67 -8.44 8.87
C THR A 64 12.60 -7.41 8.54
N GLN A 65 13.00 -6.18 8.31
CA GLN A 65 12.15 -5.08 7.86
C GLN A 65 12.91 -4.21 6.87
N LEU A 66 12.22 -3.33 6.14
CA LEU A 66 12.84 -2.34 5.26
C LEU A 66 12.97 -1.00 5.98
N ASP A 67 14.06 -0.29 5.73
CA ASP A 67 14.18 1.11 6.09
C ASP A 67 13.52 2.03 5.06
N SER A 68 13.58 3.35 5.28
CA SER A 68 13.02 4.35 4.37
C SER A 68 13.68 4.41 3.00
N GLN A 69 14.83 3.75 2.84
CA GLN A 69 15.57 3.61 1.57
C GLN A 69 15.37 2.24 0.93
N LEU A 70 14.43 1.43 1.44
CA LEU A 70 14.14 0.06 1.01
C LEU A 70 15.32 -0.92 1.21
N LYS A 71 16.23 -0.62 2.13
CA LYS A 71 17.29 -1.53 2.52
C LYS A 71 16.80 -2.45 3.63
N VAL A 72 17.17 -3.71 3.54
CA VAL A 72 16.85 -4.70 4.58
C VAL A 72 17.62 -4.39 5.85
N LYS A 73 16.92 -4.31 6.97
CA LYS A 73 17.47 -4.14 8.31
C LYS A 73 16.95 -5.20 9.28
N PRO A 74 17.65 -5.47 10.39
CA PRO A 74 17.16 -6.31 11.47
C PRO A 74 15.79 -5.90 11.99
N SER A 75 14.99 -6.90 12.42
CA SER A 75 13.77 -6.74 13.20
C SER A 75 13.78 -7.74 14.36
N ILE A 76 12.98 -8.82 14.33
CA ILE A 76 13.06 -9.88 15.37
C ILE A 76 14.39 -10.65 15.26
N ALA A 77 14.94 -10.86 14.07
CA ALA A 77 16.32 -11.30 13.95
C ALA A 77 17.26 -10.10 14.18
N LYS A 78 18.16 -10.21 15.16
CA LYS A 78 19.20 -9.20 15.42
C LYS A 78 20.33 -9.25 14.38
N SER A 79 20.55 -10.42 13.77
CA SER A 79 21.54 -10.69 12.71
C SER A 79 21.20 -11.98 11.98
N TRP A 80 21.85 -12.22 10.87
CA TRP A 80 21.76 -13.48 10.12
C TRP A 80 23.06 -13.78 9.39
N ASP A 81 23.29 -15.07 9.15
CA ASP A 81 24.37 -15.59 8.33
C ASP A 81 23.81 -16.29 7.11
N VAL A 82 24.59 -16.27 6.02
CA VAL A 82 24.26 -16.97 4.78
C VAL A 82 25.42 -17.88 4.42
N SER A 83 25.14 -19.16 4.14
CA SER A 83 26.17 -20.13 3.73
C SER A 83 26.84 -19.71 2.41
N ALA A 84 28.05 -20.20 2.17
CA ALA A 84 28.84 -19.87 0.98
C ALA A 84 28.11 -20.24 -0.34
N ASP A 85 27.28 -21.28 -0.34
CA ASP A 85 26.42 -21.67 -1.47
C ASP A 85 25.11 -20.90 -1.56
N ALA A 86 24.90 -19.91 -0.68
CA ALA A 86 23.71 -19.07 -0.58
C ALA A 86 22.38 -19.85 -0.44
N LYS A 87 22.42 -21.06 0.16
CA LYS A 87 21.23 -21.89 0.36
C LYS A 87 20.76 -21.98 1.80
N LEU A 88 21.64 -21.83 2.78
CA LEU A 88 21.27 -21.86 4.19
C LEU A 88 21.32 -20.45 4.77
N TYR A 89 20.22 -20.00 5.30
CA TYR A 89 20.06 -18.75 6.05
C TYR A 89 19.87 -19.08 7.52
N THR A 90 20.73 -18.56 8.38
CA THR A 90 20.68 -18.75 9.84
C THR A 90 20.38 -17.42 10.52
N PHE A 91 19.27 -17.30 11.19
CA PHE A 91 18.80 -16.08 11.87
C PHE A 91 19.01 -16.19 13.37
N HIS A 92 19.66 -15.19 13.96
CA HIS A 92 19.87 -15.06 15.40
C HIS A 92 18.79 -14.12 15.96
N LEU A 93 17.85 -14.66 16.72
CA LEU A 93 16.72 -13.92 17.24
C LEU A 93 17.11 -13.07 18.44
N ARG A 94 16.38 -11.96 18.61
CA ARG A 94 16.37 -11.17 19.84
C ARG A 94 15.78 -11.99 20.99
N ASN A 95 16.09 -11.59 22.22
CA ASN A 95 15.57 -12.28 23.41
C ASN A 95 14.56 -11.44 24.20
N ASP A 96 14.18 -10.26 23.69
CA ASP A 96 13.31 -9.26 24.30
C ASP A 96 12.02 -9.03 23.51
N VAL A 97 11.65 -9.92 22.61
CA VAL A 97 10.41 -9.85 21.82
C VAL A 97 9.35 -10.76 22.43
N TYR A 98 8.17 -10.21 22.67
CA TYR A 98 7.02 -10.90 23.24
C TYR A 98 5.80 -10.72 22.35
N PHE A 99 4.93 -11.72 22.29
CA PHE A 99 3.59 -11.55 21.74
C PHE A 99 2.76 -10.60 22.59
N HIS A 100 1.76 -9.97 22.00
CA HIS A 100 0.79 -9.17 22.73
C HIS A 100 0.06 -10.02 23.77
N ASP A 101 -0.30 -9.42 24.91
CA ASP A 101 -1.10 -10.09 25.94
C ASP A 101 -2.44 -10.55 25.36
N HIS A 102 -2.85 -11.78 25.73
CA HIS A 102 -4.10 -12.34 25.28
C HIS A 102 -4.61 -13.41 26.29
N PRO A 103 -5.92 -13.47 26.62
CA PRO A 103 -6.45 -14.40 27.63
C PRO A 103 -6.15 -15.88 27.42
N LYS A 104 -5.80 -16.28 26.20
CA LYS A 104 -5.44 -17.66 25.86
C LYS A 104 -3.98 -18.02 26.14
N PHE A 105 -3.13 -17.06 26.45
CA PHE A 105 -1.81 -17.34 26.99
C PHE A 105 -1.89 -17.65 28.49
N ILE A 106 -0.88 -18.32 29.01
CA ILE A 106 -0.76 -18.59 30.44
C ILE A 106 -0.79 -17.27 31.22
N ASN A 107 -1.68 -17.16 32.18
CA ASN A 107 -1.92 -15.94 32.97
C ASN A 107 -2.28 -14.70 32.12
N GLY A 108 -2.76 -14.88 30.89
CA GLY A 108 -3.13 -13.81 29.98
C GLY A 108 -1.95 -12.99 29.44
N LYS A 109 -0.69 -13.38 29.71
CA LYS A 109 0.51 -12.66 29.30
C LYS A 109 1.12 -13.26 28.05
N GLY A 110 1.46 -12.38 27.10
CA GLY A 110 2.16 -12.76 25.88
C GLY A 110 3.51 -13.40 26.22
N ARG A 111 3.74 -14.58 25.69
CA ARG A 111 5.00 -15.28 25.88
C ARG A 111 6.08 -14.75 24.92
N LYS A 112 7.32 -15.03 25.25
CA LYS A 112 8.48 -14.74 24.40
C LYS A 112 8.38 -15.45 23.06
N VAL A 113 8.82 -14.75 22.00
CA VAL A 113 8.98 -15.33 20.65
C VAL A 113 10.21 -16.22 20.63
N ILE A 114 10.07 -17.41 20.08
CA ILE A 114 11.13 -18.40 19.88
C ILE A 114 11.23 -18.83 18.43
N ALA A 115 12.32 -19.49 18.06
CA ALA A 115 12.58 -19.93 16.68
C ALA A 115 11.48 -20.85 16.12
N ASN A 116 10.88 -21.69 16.98
CA ASN A 116 9.78 -22.55 16.57
C ASN A 116 8.51 -21.79 16.17
N ASP A 117 8.32 -20.54 16.60
CA ASP A 117 7.21 -19.71 16.15
C ASP A 117 7.37 -19.33 14.66
N PHE A 118 8.60 -19.10 14.21
CA PHE A 118 8.89 -18.89 12.79
C PHE A 118 8.74 -20.17 11.99
N VAL A 119 9.15 -21.34 12.52
CA VAL A 119 8.90 -22.64 11.90
C VAL A 119 7.40 -22.82 11.65
N TYR A 120 6.57 -22.58 12.67
CA TYR A 120 5.11 -22.66 12.55
C TYR A 120 4.58 -21.65 11.53
N SER A 121 4.97 -20.39 11.64
CA SER A 121 4.46 -19.29 10.81
C SER A 121 4.74 -19.54 9.32
N PHE A 122 5.95 -19.96 8.97
CA PHE A 122 6.33 -20.16 7.57
C PHE A 122 5.75 -21.45 6.99
N ASN A 123 5.66 -22.52 7.80
CA ASN A 123 4.93 -23.73 7.41
C ASN A 123 3.44 -23.45 7.18
N ARG A 124 2.85 -22.54 7.96
CA ARG A 124 1.47 -22.09 7.75
C ARG A 124 1.28 -21.40 6.40
N ILE A 125 2.27 -20.59 5.95
CA ILE A 125 2.20 -19.89 4.66
C ILE A 125 2.22 -20.88 3.48
N ILE A 126 3.07 -21.90 3.52
CA ILE A 126 3.19 -22.88 2.43
C ILE A 126 2.13 -23.99 2.49
N SER A 127 1.39 -24.07 3.58
CA SER A 127 0.37 -25.11 3.77
C SER A 127 -0.82 -24.94 2.81
N PRO A 128 -1.16 -25.99 2.03
CA PRO A 128 -2.35 -25.96 1.19
C PRO A 128 -3.64 -25.73 2.00
N LYS A 129 -3.67 -26.17 3.27
CA LYS A 129 -4.82 -25.94 4.16
C LYS A 129 -5.05 -24.47 4.47
N THR A 130 -3.98 -23.68 4.60
CA THR A 130 -4.08 -22.24 4.81
C THR A 130 -4.41 -21.52 3.50
N ALA A 131 -3.91 -22.02 2.36
CA ALA A 131 -4.06 -21.39 1.04
C ALA A 131 -3.66 -19.90 1.06
N SER A 132 -2.51 -19.59 1.70
CA SER A 132 -2.02 -18.23 1.85
C SER A 132 -1.69 -17.60 0.51
N SER A 133 -2.13 -16.37 0.32
CA SER A 133 -1.69 -15.57 -0.84
C SER A 133 -0.20 -15.20 -0.81
N GLY A 134 0.51 -15.44 0.31
CA GLY A 134 1.96 -15.26 0.46
C GLY A 134 2.82 -16.48 0.10
N ALA A 135 2.22 -17.62 -0.25
CA ALA A 135 2.96 -18.85 -0.55
C ALA A 135 4.02 -18.71 -1.65
N TRP A 136 3.80 -17.81 -2.61
CA TRP A 136 4.75 -17.50 -3.70
C TRP A 136 6.14 -17.07 -3.23
N ILE A 137 6.26 -16.57 -1.98
CA ILE A 137 7.55 -16.18 -1.38
C ILE A 137 8.47 -17.40 -1.29
N PHE A 138 7.90 -18.56 -0.98
CA PHE A 138 8.63 -19.80 -0.75
C PHE A 138 8.50 -20.81 -1.88
N ASN A 139 7.44 -20.73 -2.71
CA ASN A 139 7.24 -21.62 -3.85
C ASN A 139 8.49 -21.65 -4.75
N ASP A 140 8.89 -22.84 -5.21
CA ASP A 140 10.07 -23.11 -6.03
C ASP A 140 11.41 -22.71 -5.40
N LYS A 141 11.41 -22.24 -4.14
CA LYS A 141 12.62 -21.85 -3.41
C LYS A 141 12.94 -22.79 -2.25
N VAL A 142 11.94 -23.39 -1.64
CA VAL A 142 12.09 -24.42 -0.60
C VAL A 142 11.54 -25.75 -1.10
N ALA A 143 12.07 -26.87 -0.60
CA ALA A 143 11.63 -28.19 -1.02
C ALA A 143 10.24 -28.53 -0.42
N ASP A 144 10.12 -28.35 0.89
CA ASP A 144 8.93 -28.68 1.68
C ASP A 144 8.99 -28.00 3.08
N SER A 145 8.14 -28.45 3.99
CA SER A 145 8.08 -27.95 5.37
C SER A 145 9.34 -28.18 6.21
N THR A 146 10.22 -29.11 5.82
CA THR A 146 11.49 -29.37 6.52
C THR A 146 12.57 -28.32 6.24
N ALA A 147 12.30 -27.43 5.28
CA ALA A 147 13.17 -26.32 4.97
C ALA A 147 13.23 -25.25 6.10
N PHE A 148 12.26 -25.23 6.99
CA PHE A 148 12.17 -24.33 8.14
C PHE A 148 12.42 -25.10 9.42
N PHE A 149 13.49 -24.79 10.14
CA PHE A 149 13.83 -25.49 11.37
C PHE A 149 14.52 -24.58 12.39
N ALA A 150 14.38 -24.95 13.66
CA ALA A 150 15.05 -24.29 14.77
C ALA A 150 16.21 -25.15 15.26
N LEU A 151 17.38 -24.53 15.44
CA LEU A 151 18.51 -25.20 16.12
C LEU A 151 18.37 -25.14 17.64
N ASN A 152 17.78 -24.05 18.12
CA ASN A 152 17.41 -23.80 19.51
C ASN A 152 16.37 -22.66 19.55
N ASP A 153 15.94 -22.24 20.73
CA ASP A 153 14.92 -21.19 20.89
C ASP A 153 15.27 -19.83 20.25
N SER A 154 16.55 -19.54 20.06
CA SER A 154 17.03 -18.27 19.53
C SER A 154 17.67 -18.36 18.14
N THR A 155 17.70 -19.53 17.53
CA THR A 155 18.33 -19.72 16.21
C THR A 155 17.39 -20.44 15.25
N PHE A 156 16.92 -19.68 14.27
CA PHE A 156 16.01 -20.15 13.22
C PHE A 156 16.75 -20.29 11.89
N CYS A 157 16.45 -21.33 11.14
CA CYS A 157 17.10 -21.62 9.86
C CYS A 157 16.09 -21.79 8.72
N ILE A 158 16.50 -21.35 7.52
CA ILE A 158 15.77 -21.58 6.26
C ILE A 158 16.75 -22.20 5.25
N LYS A 159 16.39 -23.35 4.69
CA LYS A 159 17.18 -24.03 3.65
C LYS A 159 16.50 -23.87 2.28
N LEU A 160 17.16 -23.20 1.35
CA LEU A 160 16.70 -23.06 -0.03
C LEU A 160 17.12 -24.25 -0.89
N SER A 161 16.29 -24.60 -1.86
CA SER A 161 16.58 -25.61 -2.89
C SER A 161 17.68 -25.12 -3.87
N LYS A 162 17.67 -23.82 -4.17
CA LYS A 162 18.63 -23.15 -5.04
C LYS A 162 18.94 -21.74 -4.54
N PRO A 163 20.13 -21.20 -4.82
CA PRO A 163 20.47 -19.83 -4.44
C PRO A 163 19.47 -18.81 -5.01
N PHE A 164 19.06 -17.86 -4.16
CA PHE A 164 18.20 -16.75 -4.57
C PHE A 164 18.63 -15.45 -3.87
N PRO A 165 19.45 -14.60 -4.52
CA PRO A 165 20.07 -13.43 -3.86
C PRO A 165 19.09 -12.44 -3.24
N ALA A 166 17.88 -12.28 -3.82
CA ALA A 166 16.86 -11.37 -3.31
C ALA A 166 16.04 -11.96 -2.15
N PHE A 167 16.34 -13.19 -1.69
CA PHE A 167 15.50 -13.90 -0.71
C PHE A 167 15.33 -13.13 0.60
N ILE A 168 16.42 -12.56 1.12
CA ILE A 168 16.38 -11.82 2.38
C ILE A 168 15.41 -10.63 2.33
N SER A 169 15.28 -9.98 1.17
CA SER A 169 14.34 -8.87 0.99
C SER A 169 12.87 -9.36 0.99
N LEU A 170 12.59 -10.57 0.52
CA LEU A 170 11.26 -11.15 0.57
C LEU A 170 10.79 -11.42 2.00
N LEU A 171 11.71 -11.68 2.93
CA LEU A 171 11.39 -11.92 4.34
C LEU A 171 10.95 -10.64 5.09
N SER A 172 11.12 -9.47 4.48
CA SER A 172 10.62 -8.21 5.02
C SER A 172 9.15 -7.93 4.67
N ILE A 173 8.52 -8.79 3.86
CA ILE A 173 7.12 -8.65 3.47
C ILE A 173 6.21 -9.17 4.61
N GLN A 174 5.09 -8.51 4.84
CA GLN A 174 4.16 -8.78 5.94
C GLN A 174 3.70 -10.24 6.07
N TYR A 175 3.67 -10.99 4.97
CA TYR A 175 3.37 -12.44 5.02
C TYR A 175 4.34 -13.21 5.92
N CYS A 176 5.60 -12.76 5.99
CA CYS A 176 6.67 -13.38 6.79
C CYS A 176 6.64 -12.95 8.27
N SER A 177 5.54 -12.38 8.73
CA SER A 177 5.34 -12.06 10.14
C SER A 177 5.22 -13.31 11.01
N VAL A 178 5.75 -13.22 12.24
CA VAL A 178 5.59 -14.29 13.23
C VAL A 178 4.20 -14.24 13.86
N VAL A 179 3.59 -15.40 14.05
CA VAL A 179 2.28 -15.57 14.72
C VAL A 179 2.35 -16.66 15.79
N PRO A 180 1.62 -16.53 16.92
CA PRO A 180 1.59 -17.53 17.97
C PRO A 180 0.68 -18.70 17.57
N ARG A 181 1.27 -19.91 17.57
CA ARG A 181 0.59 -21.13 17.15
C ARG A 181 -0.72 -21.35 17.91
N GLU A 182 -0.68 -21.27 19.22
CA GLU A 182 -1.80 -21.54 20.13
C GLU A 182 -3.00 -20.63 19.88
N ILE A 183 -2.75 -19.37 19.51
CA ILE A 183 -3.81 -18.39 19.20
C ILE A 183 -4.38 -18.64 17.80
N CYS A 184 -3.50 -18.89 16.81
CA CYS A 184 -3.91 -19.21 15.45
C CYS A 184 -4.75 -20.49 15.40
N GLU A 185 -4.37 -21.53 16.15
CA GLU A 185 -5.11 -22.79 16.21
C GLU A 185 -6.44 -22.64 16.97
N TYR A 186 -6.46 -21.81 18.03
CA TYR A 186 -7.68 -21.53 18.79
C TYR A 186 -8.74 -20.82 17.93
N TYR A 187 -8.37 -19.76 17.21
CA TYR A 187 -9.31 -18.98 16.42
C TYR A 187 -9.53 -19.53 15.00
N GLY A 188 -8.62 -20.32 14.47
CA GLY A 188 -8.71 -20.83 13.11
C GLY A 188 -8.93 -19.70 12.09
N LYS A 189 -10.05 -19.73 11.38
CA LYS A 189 -10.41 -18.69 10.39
C LYS A 189 -10.69 -17.33 11.03
N ASP A 190 -11.12 -17.30 12.28
CA ASP A 190 -11.46 -16.07 13.00
C ASP A 190 -10.21 -15.32 13.52
N PHE A 191 -9.01 -15.89 13.36
CA PHE A 191 -7.76 -15.18 13.61
C PHE A 191 -7.67 -13.86 12.80
N ARG A 192 -8.34 -13.79 11.65
CA ARG A 192 -8.48 -12.55 10.85
C ARG A 192 -9.04 -11.36 11.63
N ASN A 193 -9.87 -11.60 12.66
CA ASN A 193 -10.53 -10.58 13.49
C ASN A 193 -9.98 -10.55 14.92
N ASN A 194 -9.12 -11.49 15.28
CA ASN A 194 -8.54 -11.65 16.60
C ASN A 194 -7.01 -11.78 16.51
N PRO A 195 -6.34 -10.80 15.89
CA PRO A 195 -4.91 -10.85 15.67
C PRO A 195 -4.13 -10.70 16.97
N VAL A 196 -3.13 -11.53 17.16
CA VAL A 196 -2.13 -11.39 18.22
C VAL A 196 -0.76 -11.45 17.58
N GLY A 197 -0.02 -10.36 17.67
CA GLY A 197 1.30 -10.23 17.07
C GLY A 197 2.33 -9.72 18.05
N THR A 198 3.38 -9.10 17.54
CA THR A 198 4.52 -8.56 18.28
C THR A 198 4.71 -7.07 18.04
N GLY A 199 3.85 -6.47 17.23
CA GLY A 199 3.99 -5.13 16.69
C GLY A 199 3.91 -3.99 17.69
N PRO A 200 4.15 -2.75 17.22
CA PRO A 200 4.10 -1.56 18.07
C PRO A 200 2.72 -1.27 18.65
N PHE A 201 1.67 -1.79 18.03
CA PHE A 201 0.30 -1.66 18.53
C PHE A 201 -0.34 -3.02 18.73
N LYS A 202 -1.28 -3.07 19.69
CA LYS A 202 -2.15 -4.22 20.01
C LYS A 202 -3.54 -3.98 19.45
N PHE A 203 -4.16 -5.00 18.92
CA PHE A 203 -5.55 -4.96 18.50
C PHE A 203 -6.48 -4.69 19.69
N ALA A 204 -7.36 -3.71 19.56
CA ALA A 204 -8.38 -3.41 20.57
C ALA A 204 -9.76 -3.88 20.12
N TYR A 205 -10.25 -3.36 19.01
CA TYR A 205 -11.53 -3.76 18.43
C TYR A 205 -11.61 -3.41 16.94
N TRP A 206 -12.49 -4.11 16.24
CA TRP A 206 -12.85 -3.84 14.87
C TRP A 206 -14.37 -4.00 14.68
N LYS A 207 -15.02 -2.90 14.29
CA LYS A 207 -16.40 -2.86 13.85
C LYS A 207 -16.37 -2.67 12.34
N GLU A 208 -16.68 -3.74 11.61
CA GLU A 208 -16.54 -3.77 10.15
C GLU A 208 -17.28 -2.60 9.49
N SER A 209 -16.65 -1.96 8.51
CA SER A 209 -17.15 -0.79 7.77
C SER A 209 -17.40 0.48 8.59
N GLU A 210 -17.07 0.50 9.89
CA GLU A 210 -17.25 1.67 10.73
C GLU A 210 -15.92 2.17 11.32
N VAL A 211 -15.28 1.36 12.17
CA VAL A 211 -14.09 1.78 12.92
C VAL A 211 -13.25 0.60 13.36
N MET A 212 -11.93 0.82 13.37
CA MET A 212 -10.94 -0.09 13.94
C MET A 212 -10.03 0.69 14.88
N CYS A 213 -9.60 0.08 15.98
CA CYS A 213 -8.73 0.70 16.96
C CYS A 213 -7.59 -0.22 17.35
N PHE A 214 -6.38 0.35 17.41
CA PHE A 214 -5.19 -0.28 17.93
C PHE A 214 -4.66 0.54 19.10
N LEU A 215 -4.25 -0.13 20.17
CA LEU A 215 -3.66 0.50 21.35
C LEU A 215 -2.15 0.25 21.39
N LYS A 216 -1.43 1.16 21.95
CA LYS A 216 0.01 1.06 22.16
C LYS A 216 0.41 -0.26 22.80
N ASN A 217 1.49 -0.85 22.32
CA ASN A 217 2.18 -1.95 22.97
C ASN A 217 3.29 -1.37 23.87
N GLU A 218 3.04 -1.29 25.17
CA GLU A 218 3.99 -0.76 26.14
C GLU A 218 5.31 -1.57 26.22
N ASN A 219 5.25 -2.84 25.79
CA ASN A 219 6.38 -3.77 25.80
C ASN A 219 7.06 -3.89 24.44
N TYR A 220 6.78 -3.00 23.49
CA TYR A 220 7.39 -3.08 22.17
C TYR A 220 8.93 -2.96 22.27
N PHE A 221 9.64 -3.76 21.52
CA PHE A 221 11.09 -3.94 21.67
C PHE A 221 11.94 -2.83 21.02
N GLU A 222 11.37 -2.05 20.09
CA GLU A 222 12.15 -1.00 19.44
C GLU A 222 12.25 0.27 20.28
N VAL A 223 13.45 0.85 20.29
CA VAL A 223 13.78 2.09 20.96
C VAL A 223 14.42 3.04 19.95
N GLU A 224 13.95 4.27 19.89
CA GLU A 224 14.50 5.34 19.08
C GLU A 224 14.79 6.57 19.97
N ASN A 225 15.99 7.14 19.86
CA ASN A 225 16.41 8.30 20.67
C ASN A 225 16.12 8.11 22.17
N ALA A 226 16.47 6.95 22.72
CA ALA A 226 16.23 6.52 24.11
C ALA A 226 14.73 6.46 24.52
N LYS A 227 13.79 6.57 23.60
CA LYS A 227 12.36 6.42 23.84
C LYS A 227 11.84 5.13 23.25
N ARG A 228 11.08 4.36 24.03
CA ARG A 228 10.39 3.16 23.51
C ARG A 228 9.27 3.55 22.56
N LEU A 229 9.25 2.91 21.39
CA LEU A 229 8.17 3.09 20.43
C LEU A 229 6.92 2.24 20.82
N PRO A 230 5.73 2.60 20.33
CA PRO A 230 5.40 3.82 19.61
C PRO A 230 5.26 5.02 20.56
N LEU A 231 5.40 6.25 20.02
CA LEU A 231 5.27 7.49 20.80
C LEU A 231 3.82 7.95 20.98
N ILE A 232 2.89 7.38 20.22
CA ILE A 232 1.45 7.66 20.30
C ILE A 232 0.74 6.50 21.01
N ASP A 233 -0.43 6.78 21.58
CA ASP A 233 -1.11 5.84 22.48
C ASP A 233 -2.11 4.97 21.77
N ALA A 234 -2.66 5.43 20.64
CA ALA A 234 -3.58 4.64 19.82
C ALA A 234 -3.60 5.08 18.36
N VAL A 235 -4.04 4.15 17.51
CA VAL A 235 -4.40 4.40 16.10
C VAL A 235 -5.88 4.11 15.93
N LYS A 236 -6.65 5.11 15.47
CA LYS A 236 -8.07 4.97 15.15
C LYS A 236 -8.26 5.08 13.64
N ILE A 237 -8.85 4.07 13.04
CA ILE A 237 -9.11 3.99 11.61
C ILE A 237 -10.61 4.03 11.40
N THR A 238 -11.10 4.98 10.58
CA THR A 238 -12.49 5.04 10.12
C THR A 238 -12.59 4.51 8.68
N PHE A 239 -13.79 4.11 8.26
CA PHE A 239 -14.05 3.54 6.94
C PHE A 239 -15.11 4.35 6.19
N ILE A 240 -14.79 5.60 5.87
CA ILE A 240 -15.64 6.48 5.08
C ILE A 240 -15.28 6.29 3.60
N ASN A 241 -16.18 5.66 2.83
CA ASN A 241 -15.94 5.31 1.42
C ASN A 241 -15.99 6.54 0.49
N ASP A 242 -16.85 7.52 0.79
CA ASP A 242 -16.91 8.74 0.02
C ASP A 242 -15.73 9.65 0.32
N LYS A 243 -14.88 9.85 -0.67
CA LYS A 243 -13.62 10.60 -0.54
C LYS A 243 -13.83 12.06 -0.20
N GLN A 244 -14.91 12.67 -0.67
CA GLN A 244 -15.23 14.06 -0.38
C GLN A 244 -15.66 14.23 1.08
N THR A 245 -16.51 13.34 1.57
CA THR A 245 -16.89 13.28 2.99
C THR A 245 -15.69 13.05 3.89
N ALA A 246 -14.82 12.10 3.57
CA ALA A 246 -13.60 11.84 4.33
C ALA A 246 -12.65 13.06 4.34
N PHE A 247 -12.53 13.77 3.22
CA PHE A 247 -11.76 15.01 3.16
C PHE A 247 -12.37 16.13 4.01
N LEU A 248 -13.69 16.26 4.06
CA LEU A 248 -14.36 17.21 4.94
C LEU A 248 -14.13 16.89 6.43
N GLU A 249 -14.13 15.62 6.81
CA GLU A 249 -13.78 15.20 8.18
C GLU A 249 -12.31 15.54 8.54
N PHE A 250 -11.39 15.41 7.57
CA PHE A 250 -10.02 15.88 7.74
C PHE A 250 -9.96 17.41 7.95
N LEU A 251 -10.67 18.19 7.14
CA LEU A 251 -10.71 19.64 7.28
C LEU A 251 -11.31 20.13 8.61
N LYS A 252 -12.24 19.36 9.20
CA LYS A 252 -12.81 19.59 10.54
C LYS A 252 -11.84 19.23 11.68
N GLY A 253 -10.71 18.57 11.36
CA GLY A 253 -9.75 18.09 12.36
C GLY A 253 -10.17 16.80 13.05
N ASN A 254 -11.08 16.02 12.48
CA ASN A 254 -11.48 14.70 12.96
C ASN A 254 -10.51 13.60 12.51
N LEU A 255 -9.64 13.90 11.54
CA LEU A 255 -8.55 13.03 11.06
C LEU A 255 -7.23 13.79 11.17
N ASP A 256 -6.17 13.09 11.53
CA ASP A 256 -4.80 13.64 11.64
C ASP A 256 -4.00 13.38 10.35
N PHE A 257 -4.42 12.40 9.56
CA PHE A 257 -3.79 12.03 8.30
C PHE A 257 -4.85 11.71 7.25
N PHE A 258 -4.60 12.18 6.03
CA PHE A 258 -5.45 11.91 4.88
C PHE A 258 -4.56 11.52 3.68
N SER A 259 -4.78 10.34 3.13
CA SER A 259 -4.01 9.81 1.99
C SER A 259 -4.79 9.93 0.68
N GLY A 260 -4.10 10.41 -0.35
CA GLY A 260 -4.66 10.51 -1.69
C GLY A 260 -5.57 11.73 -1.88
N ILE A 261 -5.15 12.64 -2.78
CA ILE A 261 -5.96 13.82 -3.14
C ILE A 261 -6.73 13.50 -4.40
N ASP A 262 -8.05 13.28 -4.25
CA ASP A 262 -8.95 12.94 -5.35
C ASP A 262 -9.13 14.09 -6.36
N GLY A 263 -9.40 13.73 -7.62
CA GLY A 263 -9.60 14.68 -8.70
C GLY A 263 -10.73 15.69 -8.44
N SER A 264 -11.80 15.29 -7.72
CA SER A 264 -12.97 16.12 -7.43
C SER A 264 -12.67 17.36 -6.59
N TYR A 265 -11.68 17.29 -5.66
CA TYR A 265 -11.28 18.43 -4.81
C TYR A 265 -9.79 18.80 -4.95
N ARG A 266 -9.05 18.13 -5.82
CA ARG A 266 -7.61 18.38 -6.03
C ARG A 266 -7.32 19.85 -6.35
N ASN A 267 -8.13 20.46 -7.22
CA ASN A 267 -7.99 21.86 -7.60
C ASN A 267 -8.31 22.84 -6.46
N ASP A 268 -9.04 22.40 -5.44
CA ASP A 268 -9.32 23.23 -4.24
C ASP A 268 -8.14 23.19 -3.26
N VAL A 269 -7.42 22.10 -3.21
CA VAL A 269 -6.29 21.87 -2.29
C VAL A 269 -4.97 22.32 -2.90
N LEU A 270 -4.72 21.97 -4.17
CA LEU A 270 -3.42 22.15 -4.83
C LEU A 270 -3.45 23.23 -5.91
N THR A 271 -2.31 23.85 -6.09
CA THR A 271 -1.97 24.63 -7.29
C THR A 271 -1.73 23.68 -8.47
N LYS A 272 -1.65 24.21 -9.70
CA LYS A 272 -1.29 23.44 -10.90
C LYS A 272 0.13 22.85 -10.87
N ASN A 273 0.97 23.33 -9.97
CA ASN A 273 2.33 22.84 -9.77
C ASN A 273 2.43 21.79 -8.64
N GLY A 274 1.27 21.33 -8.10
CA GLY A 274 1.23 20.34 -7.05
C GLY A 274 1.65 20.86 -5.69
N GLU A 275 1.63 22.15 -5.46
CA GLU A 275 1.91 22.77 -4.16
C GLU A 275 0.60 23.07 -3.43
N LEU A 276 0.65 23.06 -2.09
CA LEU A 276 -0.51 23.40 -1.28
C LEU A 276 -0.92 24.86 -1.50
N LYS A 277 -2.21 25.10 -1.71
CA LYS A 277 -2.73 26.48 -1.81
C LYS A 277 -2.59 27.22 -0.48
N GLU A 278 -2.39 28.54 -0.55
CA GLU A 278 -2.10 29.40 0.60
C GLU A 278 -3.14 29.26 1.72
N LYS A 279 -4.44 29.21 1.36
CA LYS A 279 -5.54 29.07 2.33
C LYS A 279 -5.47 27.82 3.22
N HIS A 280 -4.65 26.84 2.87
CA HIS A 280 -4.49 25.56 3.59
C HIS A 280 -3.19 25.43 4.37
N LYS A 281 -2.16 26.23 4.05
CA LYS A 281 -0.82 26.13 4.65
C LYS A 281 -0.80 26.30 6.16
N ALA A 282 -1.72 27.09 6.72
CA ALA A 282 -1.86 27.27 8.16
C ALA A 282 -2.60 26.12 8.87
N LYS A 283 -3.28 25.23 8.09
CA LYS A 283 -4.15 24.19 8.64
C LYS A 283 -3.51 22.80 8.65
N PHE A 284 -2.76 22.46 7.62
CA PHE A 284 -2.13 21.14 7.48
C PHE A 284 -0.92 21.19 6.55
N ASN A 285 -0.09 20.16 6.61
CA ASN A 285 1.10 20.00 5.80
C ASN A 285 0.84 19.04 4.63
N LEU A 286 1.46 19.31 3.48
CA LEU A 286 1.48 18.40 2.35
C LEU A 286 2.76 17.57 2.39
N VAL A 287 2.61 16.26 2.55
CA VAL A 287 3.71 15.31 2.43
C VAL A 287 3.68 14.68 1.05
N LYS A 288 4.79 14.74 0.33
CA LYS A 288 4.99 14.09 -0.97
C LYS A 288 6.02 13.00 -0.81
N SER A 289 5.72 11.81 -1.27
CA SER A 289 6.66 10.69 -1.30
C SER A 289 6.55 9.95 -2.64
N PRO A 290 7.64 9.30 -3.10
CA PRO A 290 7.54 8.41 -4.25
C PRO A 290 6.49 7.31 -3.99
N TYR A 291 5.49 7.24 -4.84
CA TYR A 291 4.59 6.09 -4.88
C TYR A 291 5.22 5.06 -5.80
N LEU A 292 5.68 3.93 -5.22
CA LEU A 292 6.47 2.92 -5.93
C LEU A 292 5.56 2.04 -6.81
N ASN A 293 4.80 2.70 -7.67
CA ASN A 293 3.88 2.10 -8.62
C ASN A 293 4.02 2.76 -9.99
N THR A 294 3.83 1.99 -11.04
CA THR A 294 3.80 2.48 -12.42
C THR A 294 2.43 2.21 -13.02
N GLU A 295 1.70 3.28 -13.34
CA GLU A 295 0.49 3.19 -14.13
C GLU A 295 0.85 2.97 -15.61
N TYR A 296 0.20 2.02 -16.26
CA TYR A 296 0.53 1.64 -17.64
C TYR A 296 -0.70 1.31 -18.47
N LEU A 297 -0.56 1.45 -19.78
CA LEU A 297 -1.51 0.96 -20.77
C LEU A 297 -1.04 -0.41 -21.25
N GLY A 298 -1.72 -1.48 -20.82
CA GLY A 298 -1.47 -2.84 -21.29
C GLY A 298 -2.00 -3.03 -22.72
N MET A 299 -1.25 -3.75 -23.55
CA MET A 299 -1.64 -4.07 -24.93
C MET A 299 -1.72 -5.58 -25.10
N LEU A 300 -2.88 -6.10 -25.48
CA LEU A 300 -3.06 -7.50 -25.79
C LEU A 300 -2.45 -7.81 -27.16
N VAL A 301 -1.46 -8.69 -27.19
CA VAL A 301 -0.67 -8.98 -28.42
C VAL A 301 -0.47 -10.46 -28.72
N ASP A 302 -1.04 -11.37 -27.91
CA ASP A 302 -0.91 -12.81 -28.14
C ASP A 302 -1.68 -13.20 -29.44
N SER A 303 -0.90 -13.55 -30.45
CA SER A 303 -1.45 -13.93 -31.76
C SER A 303 -2.28 -15.22 -31.78
N ASN A 304 -2.21 -16.03 -30.71
CA ASN A 304 -3.02 -17.25 -30.59
C ASN A 304 -4.48 -16.92 -30.24
N LEU A 305 -4.73 -15.75 -29.69
CA LEU A 305 -6.08 -15.31 -29.33
C LEU A 305 -6.83 -14.81 -30.57
N SER A 306 -8.07 -15.29 -30.76
CA SER A 306 -8.92 -14.92 -31.87
C SER A 306 -9.14 -13.41 -32.01
N ILE A 307 -9.29 -12.72 -30.86
CA ILE A 307 -9.47 -11.27 -30.78
C ILE A 307 -8.25 -10.48 -31.29
N VAL A 308 -7.05 -11.08 -31.23
CA VAL A 308 -5.79 -10.43 -31.66
C VAL A 308 -5.50 -10.66 -33.15
N LYS A 309 -6.11 -11.67 -33.78
CA LYS A 309 -5.82 -12.01 -35.19
C LYS A 309 -5.90 -10.82 -36.14
N ASN A 310 -6.90 -9.97 -35.97
CA ASN A 310 -7.13 -8.78 -36.82
C ASN A 310 -6.74 -7.47 -36.10
N SER A 311 -6.15 -7.57 -34.93
CA SER A 311 -5.74 -6.39 -34.16
C SER A 311 -4.50 -5.72 -34.77
N PRO A 312 -4.51 -4.40 -35.00
CA PRO A 312 -3.33 -3.66 -35.41
C PRO A 312 -2.22 -3.68 -34.39
N LEU A 313 -2.54 -3.96 -33.09
CA LEU A 313 -1.58 -3.97 -31.99
C LEU A 313 -0.54 -5.10 -32.10
N LYS A 314 -0.74 -6.12 -32.92
CA LYS A 314 0.29 -7.13 -33.21
C LYS A 314 1.53 -6.53 -33.89
N ASP A 315 1.35 -5.44 -34.68
CA ASP A 315 2.48 -4.75 -35.30
C ASP A 315 3.22 -3.87 -34.25
N ARG A 316 4.51 -4.14 -34.06
CA ARG A 316 5.38 -3.38 -33.15
C ARG A 316 5.40 -1.89 -33.48
N ARG A 317 5.34 -1.52 -34.77
CA ARG A 317 5.37 -0.12 -35.22
C ARG A 317 4.15 0.64 -34.72
N ILE A 318 2.98 0.00 -34.70
CA ILE A 318 1.75 0.59 -34.15
C ILE A 318 1.89 0.81 -32.64
N ARG A 319 2.37 -0.18 -31.89
CA ARG A 319 2.61 -0.03 -30.43
C ARG A 319 3.62 1.08 -30.13
N GLN A 320 4.65 1.21 -30.95
CA GLN A 320 5.63 2.31 -30.83
C GLN A 320 4.99 3.66 -31.16
N ALA A 321 4.15 3.72 -32.22
CA ALA A 321 3.42 4.95 -32.58
C ALA A 321 2.55 5.44 -31.43
N ILE A 322 1.78 4.54 -30.79
CA ILE A 322 0.97 4.84 -29.61
C ILE A 322 1.86 5.44 -28.47
N ASN A 323 3.02 4.83 -28.20
CA ASN A 323 3.92 5.33 -27.17
C ASN A 323 4.48 6.72 -27.47
N TYR A 324 4.83 7.03 -28.73
CA TYR A 324 5.30 8.35 -29.16
C TYR A 324 4.19 9.41 -29.24
N ALA A 325 2.93 8.98 -29.39
CA ALA A 325 1.79 9.89 -29.49
C ALA A 325 1.38 10.50 -28.15
N ILE A 326 1.65 9.85 -27.02
CA ILE A 326 1.15 10.27 -25.73
C ILE A 326 2.09 11.29 -25.06
N ASP A 327 1.62 12.52 -24.86
CA ASP A 327 2.32 13.55 -24.09
C ASP A 327 2.09 13.34 -22.57
N ARG A 328 2.91 12.48 -21.97
CA ARG A 328 2.84 12.16 -20.54
C ARG A 328 3.13 13.36 -19.64
N LYS A 329 3.95 14.32 -20.08
CA LYS A 329 4.22 15.55 -19.32
C LYS A 329 2.99 16.43 -19.24
N LYS A 330 2.31 16.63 -20.39
CA LYS A 330 1.05 17.37 -20.47
C LYS A 330 -0.05 16.70 -19.64
N MET A 331 -0.18 15.38 -19.75
CA MET A 331 -1.14 14.58 -18.98
C MET A 331 -0.95 14.77 -17.46
N ILE A 332 0.25 14.59 -16.93
CA ILE A 332 0.58 14.79 -15.51
C ILE A 332 0.32 16.24 -15.07
N LYS A 333 0.72 17.21 -15.88
CA LYS A 333 0.54 18.64 -15.57
C LYS A 333 -0.93 19.02 -15.43
N TYR A 334 -1.76 18.61 -16.35
CA TYR A 334 -3.15 19.08 -16.42
C TYR A 334 -4.15 18.18 -15.69
N LEU A 335 -3.95 16.88 -15.70
CA LEU A 335 -4.87 15.94 -15.04
C LEU A 335 -4.45 15.57 -13.61
N GLN A 336 -3.16 15.74 -13.26
CA GLN A 336 -2.64 15.35 -11.96
C GLN A 336 -2.03 16.52 -11.16
N ASN A 337 -2.24 17.78 -11.59
CA ASN A 337 -1.64 18.96 -10.94
C ASN A 337 -0.13 18.79 -10.71
N SER A 338 0.59 18.27 -11.69
CA SER A 338 2.02 17.96 -11.62
C SER A 338 2.43 16.95 -10.52
N ILE A 339 1.48 16.21 -9.95
CA ILE A 339 1.77 15.10 -9.03
C ILE A 339 1.98 13.83 -9.85
N GLY A 340 3.14 13.22 -9.69
CA GLY A 340 3.58 12.05 -10.44
C GLY A 340 4.78 12.34 -11.33
N ILE A 341 5.32 11.30 -11.93
CA ILE A 341 6.49 11.35 -12.80
C ILE A 341 6.11 10.74 -14.14
N PRO A 342 6.33 11.46 -15.27
CA PRO A 342 6.08 10.89 -16.59
C PRO A 342 6.88 9.61 -16.80
N GLY A 343 6.21 8.49 -17.11
CA GLY A 343 6.86 7.19 -17.32
C GLY A 343 7.62 7.15 -18.67
N HIS A 344 8.94 7.27 -18.62
CA HIS A 344 9.82 7.22 -19.79
C HIS A 344 10.70 5.98 -19.83
N ALA A 345 10.99 5.37 -18.66
CA ALA A 345 12.06 4.40 -18.49
C ALA A 345 11.57 3.03 -18.02
N GLY A 346 10.50 2.52 -18.65
CA GLY A 346 9.96 1.18 -18.36
C GLY A 346 9.09 1.10 -17.11
N PHE A 347 8.97 -0.10 -16.55
CA PHE A 347 8.05 -0.39 -15.44
C PHE A 347 8.60 -0.09 -14.04
N LEU A 348 9.92 0.00 -13.90
CA LEU A 348 10.53 0.26 -12.61
C LEU A 348 10.32 1.73 -12.23
N PRO A 349 9.58 2.06 -11.17
CA PRO A 349 9.29 3.45 -10.83
C PRO A 349 10.50 4.14 -10.20
N LYS A 350 10.61 5.44 -10.44
CA LYS A 350 11.62 6.27 -9.78
C LYS A 350 11.44 6.21 -8.26
N GLY A 351 12.53 5.96 -7.54
CA GLY A 351 12.53 5.72 -6.09
C GLY A 351 12.86 4.26 -5.73
N MET A 352 12.75 3.32 -6.68
CA MET A 352 13.29 1.98 -6.49
C MET A 352 14.83 2.00 -6.60
N PRO A 353 15.56 1.22 -5.75
CA PRO A 353 17.02 1.22 -5.75
C PRO A 353 17.68 0.88 -7.09
N ALA A 354 17.00 0.08 -7.91
CA ALA A 354 17.51 -0.32 -9.24
C ALA A 354 17.02 0.57 -10.39
N TYR A 355 16.36 1.69 -10.10
CA TYR A 355 15.93 2.63 -11.15
C TYR A 355 17.12 3.40 -11.71
N ASP A 356 17.31 3.33 -13.03
CA ASP A 356 18.34 4.06 -13.75
C ASP A 356 17.82 4.51 -15.12
N ASP A 357 17.52 5.80 -15.25
CA ASP A 357 17.04 6.41 -16.51
C ASP A 357 18.18 6.73 -17.50
N ALA A 358 19.42 6.57 -17.09
CA ALA A 358 20.56 6.64 -17.99
C ALA A 358 20.69 5.35 -18.83
N ILE A 359 20.38 4.21 -18.23
CA ILE A 359 20.44 2.88 -18.86
C ILE A 359 19.18 2.60 -19.68
N ILE A 360 17.99 2.81 -19.10
CA ILE A 360 16.73 2.43 -19.71
C ILE A 360 16.18 3.61 -20.51
N LYS A 361 16.31 3.54 -21.83
CA LYS A 361 15.72 4.53 -22.74
C LYS A 361 14.32 4.07 -23.17
N GLY A 362 13.33 4.85 -22.81
CA GLY A 362 11.92 4.61 -23.20
C GLY A 362 11.46 5.54 -24.31
N TYR A 363 10.19 5.94 -24.23
CA TYR A 363 9.53 6.75 -25.25
C TYR A 363 9.25 8.16 -24.75
N SER A 364 9.69 9.16 -25.51
CA SER A 364 9.31 10.57 -25.32
C SER A 364 8.23 10.96 -26.34
N TYR A 365 7.42 11.96 -26.01
CA TYR A 365 6.41 12.49 -26.92
C TYR A 365 7.04 12.98 -28.23
N ASN A 366 6.59 12.39 -29.33
CA ASN A 366 7.03 12.77 -30.70
C ASN A 366 5.96 12.35 -31.71
N PRO A 367 4.93 13.18 -31.92
CA PRO A 367 3.81 12.85 -32.81
C PRO A 367 4.23 12.68 -34.28
N GLU A 368 5.27 13.36 -34.75
CA GLU A 368 5.75 13.19 -36.12
C GLU A 368 6.39 11.81 -36.34
N LYS A 369 7.14 11.32 -35.35
CA LYS A 369 7.66 9.96 -35.37
C LYS A 369 6.55 8.94 -35.27
N ALA A 370 5.50 9.20 -34.46
CA ALA A 370 4.31 8.35 -34.41
C ALA A 370 3.62 8.23 -35.76
N LYS A 371 3.38 9.36 -36.46
CA LYS A 371 2.79 9.36 -37.82
C LYS A 371 3.69 8.65 -38.81
N ALA A 372 5.01 8.81 -38.74
CA ALA A 372 5.94 8.09 -39.62
C ALA A 372 5.86 6.56 -39.44
N LEU A 373 5.74 6.10 -38.20
CA LEU A 373 5.57 4.67 -37.88
C LEU A 373 4.23 4.12 -38.39
N LEU A 374 3.15 4.91 -38.31
CA LEU A 374 1.85 4.54 -38.90
C LEU A 374 1.94 4.39 -40.41
N ARG A 375 2.58 5.35 -41.10
CA ARG A 375 2.82 5.23 -42.56
C ARG A 375 3.61 3.96 -42.90
N ALA A 376 4.68 3.70 -42.16
CA ALA A 376 5.52 2.52 -42.37
C ALA A 376 4.76 1.20 -42.09
N ALA A 377 3.76 1.23 -41.20
CA ALA A 377 2.90 0.09 -40.92
C ALA A 377 1.76 -0.09 -41.93
N GLY A 378 1.64 0.77 -42.97
CA GLY A 378 0.60 0.72 -43.98
C GLY A 378 -0.66 1.52 -43.65
N TYR A 379 -0.66 2.34 -42.60
CA TYR A 379 -1.80 3.13 -42.16
C TYR A 379 -1.48 4.66 -42.18
N PRO A 380 -1.24 5.26 -43.37
CA PRO A 380 -0.96 6.70 -43.41
C PRO A 380 -2.14 7.49 -42.84
N GLU A 381 -1.88 8.34 -41.83
CA GLU A 381 -2.92 9.11 -41.11
C GLU A 381 -4.03 8.22 -40.53
N GLY A 382 -3.72 6.96 -40.20
CA GLY A 382 -4.67 5.98 -39.68
C GLY A 382 -5.67 5.43 -40.69
N LYS A 383 -5.56 5.76 -41.98
CA LYS A 383 -6.49 5.28 -43.02
C LYS A 383 -6.50 3.76 -43.13
N GLY A 384 -7.69 3.16 -43.01
CA GLY A 384 -7.89 1.70 -43.07
C GLY A 384 -7.47 0.96 -41.80
N MET A 385 -7.00 1.63 -40.76
CA MET A 385 -6.68 0.99 -39.50
C MET A 385 -7.95 0.67 -38.69
N PRO A 386 -8.09 -0.57 -38.17
CA PRO A 386 -9.18 -0.90 -37.28
C PRO A 386 -9.19 -0.04 -36.03
N GLU A 387 -10.38 0.28 -35.51
CA GLU A 387 -10.55 1.02 -34.25
C GLU A 387 -10.00 0.21 -33.08
N ILE A 388 -9.33 0.89 -32.15
CA ILE A 388 -8.78 0.30 -30.93
C ILE A 388 -9.73 0.57 -29.76
N THR A 389 -10.11 -0.46 -29.01
CA THR A 389 -10.88 -0.29 -27.78
C THR A 389 -9.94 -0.12 -26.58
N LEU A 390 -10.13 0.96 -25.86
CA LEU A 390 -9.40 1.31 -24.62
C LEU A 390 -10.30 0.98 -23.43
N ASN A 391 -10.02 -0.12 -22.74
CA ASN A 391 -10.77 -0.57 -21.57
C ASN A 391 -10.19 0.05 -20.28
N THR A 392 -11.07 0.57 -19.40
CA THR A 392 -10.66 1.23 -18.17
C THR A 392 -11.69 1.09 -17.05
N THR A 393 -11.39 1.63 -15.87
CA THR A 393 -12.36 1.86 -14.79
C THR A 393 -12.67 3.35 -14.66
N SER A 394 -13.72 3.70 -13.91
CA SER A 394 -14.09 5.10 -13.65
C SER A 394 -12.94 5.92 -13.05
N THR A 395 -12.08 5.31 -12.25
CA THR A 395 -10.90 5.96 -11.63
C THR A 395 -9.92 6.53 -12.64
N TYR A 396 -9.79 5.90 -13.82
CA TYR A 396 -8.82 6.30 -14.84
C TYR A 396 -9.47 6.92 -16.08
N ARG A 397 -10.78 7.26 -16.01
CA ARG A 397 -11.52 7.80 -17.15
C ARG A 397 -10.83 9.00 -17.79
N ASP A 398 -10.48 10.01 -16.99
CA ASP A 398 -9.88 11.25 -17.52
C ASP A 398 -8.52 10.98 -18.20
N LEU A 399 -7.73 10.05 -17.65
CA LEU A 399 -6.45 9.66 -18.25
C LEU A 399 -6.61 8.96 -19.58
N ILE A 400 -7.58 8.04 -19.69
CA ILE A 400 -7.80 7.28 -20.92
C ILE A 400 -8.45 8.12 -22.01
N GLU A 401 -9.34 9.07 -21.65
CA GLU A 401 -9.92 10.04 -22.60
C GLU A 401 -8.86 11.01 -23.13
N PHE A 402 -7.90 11.41 -22.30
CA PHE A 402 -6.73 12.15 -22.76
C PHE A 402 -5.91 11.31 -23.76
N ILE A 403 -5.63 10.05 -23.45
CA ILE A 403 -4.91 9.13 -24.35
C ILE A 403 -5.69 8.99 -25.68
N GLN A 404 -7.00 8.79 -25.62
CA GLN A 404 -7.85 8.74 -26.82
C GLN A 404 -7.67 9.99 -27.69
N SER A 405 -7.71 11.17 -27.08
CA SER A 405 -7.50 12.44 -27.79
C SER A 405 -6.12 12.50 -28.47
N GLU A 406 -5.06 12.12 -27.76
CA GLU A 406 -3.69 12.11 -28.32
C GLU A 406 -3.53 11.10 -29.47
N LEU A 407 -4.22 9.95 -29.39
CA LEU A 407 -4.26 8.94 -30.47
C LEU A 407 -5.02 9.46 -31.70
N ASN A 408 -6.16 10.10 -31.49
CA ASN A 408 -6.93 10.71 -32.58
C ASN A 408 -6.13 11.82 -33.31
N ASN A 409 -5.30 12.58 -32.61
CA ASN A 409 -4.43 13.61 -33.21
C ASN A 409 -3.39 13.08 -34.22
N ILE A 410 -3.09 11.77 -34.16
CA ILE A 410 -2.19 11.11 -35.12
C ILE A 410 -2.95 10.20 -36.10
N GLY A 411 -4.29 10.19 -36.04
CA GLY A 411 -5.17 9.43 -36.94
C GLY A 411 -5.57 8.05 -36.42
N ILE A 412 -5.16 7.62 -35.22
CA ILE A 412 -5.62 6.35 -34.63
C ILE A 412 -7.00 6.56 -34.02
N LYS A 413 -8.02 5.91 -34.55
CA LYS A 413 -9.35 5.89 -33.97
C LYS A 413 -9.35 4.99 -32.73
N ALA A 414 -9.82 5.51 -31.61
CA ALA A 414 -9.91 4.78 -30.36
C ALA A 414 -11.26 5.01 -29.68
N LYS A 415 -11.85 3.93 -29.14
CA LYS A 415 -13.10 3.94 -28.37
C LYS A 415 -12.77 3.67 -26.90
N VAL A 416 -13.36 4.42 -25.97
CA VAL A 416 -13.22 4.20 -24.52
C VAL A 416 -14.40 3.39 -24.00
N GLU A 417 -14.11 2.33 -23.26
CA GLU A 417 -15.09 1.52 -22.53
C GLU A 417 -14.75 1.49 -21.04
N VAL A 418 -15.71 1.92 -20.22
CA VAL A 418 -15.55 2.00 -18.77
C VAL A 418 -16.25 0.82 -18.10
N HIS A 419 -15.50 0.05 -17.34
CA HIS A 419 -15.97 -1.15 -16.66
C HIS A 419 -15.95 -1.01 -15.15
N GLN A 420 -16.72 -1.84 -14.45
CA GLN A 420 -16.51 -2.09 -13.03
C GLN A 420 -15.17 -2.82 -12.84
N GLY A 421 -14.47 -2.51 -11.74
CA GLY A 421 -13.11 -3.05 -11.51
C GLY A 421 -13.04 -4.59 -11.44
N SER A 422 -14.10 -5.26 -10.95
CA SER A 422 -14.21 -6.73 -11.00
C SER A 422 -14.33 -7.26 -12.43
N SER A 423 -15.20 -6.65 -13.22
CA SER A 423 -15.45 -7.04 -14.62
C SER A 423 -14.21 -6.82 -15.48
N LEU A 424 -13.48 -5.71 -15.29
CA LEU A 424 -12.23 -5.49 -16.02
C LEU A 424 -11.16 -6.53 -15.67
N ARG A 425 -11.02 -6.89 -14.38
CA ARG A 425 -10.09 -7.96 -13.96
C ARG A 425 -10.45 -9.32 -14.57
N GLU A 426 -11.74 -9.63 -14.64
CA GLU A 426 -12.22 -10.85 -15.28
C GLU A 426 -11.94 -10.86 -16.80
N LEU A 427 -12.17 -9.72 -17.47
CA LEU A 427 -11.83 -9.55 -18.88
C LEU A 427 -10.34 -9.77 -19.14
N ILE A 428 -9.46 -9.21 -18.30
CA ILE A 428 -8.01 -9.39 -18.41
C ILE A 428 -7.60 -10.83 -18.12
N ALA A 429 -8.24 -11.50 -17.15
CA ALA A 429 -7.89 -12.86 -16.77
C ALA A 429 -8.33 -13.92 -17.81
N LYS A 430 -9.34 -13.63 -18.63
CA LYS A 430 -9.84 -14.52 -19.69
C LYS A 430 -9.08 -14.40 -21.01
N ASN A 431 -8.25 -13.38 -21.16
CA ASN A 431 -7.45 -13.09 -22.32
C ASN A 431 -5.97 -12.95 -21.94
#